data_ae6a8b0cb07c4d28236cac628926f5f6
#
_entry.id   ae6a8b0cb07c4d28236cac628926f5f6
#
_cell.length_a   1.000
_cell.length_b   1.000
_cell.length_c   1.000
_cell.angle_alpha   90.00
_cell.angle_beta   90.00
_cell.angle_gamma   90.00
#
_symmetry.space_group_name_H-M   'P 1'
#
loop_
_entity.id
_entity.type
_entity.pdbx_description
1 polymer ?
#
loop_
_entity_poly.entity_id
_entity_poly.type
_entity_poly.pdbx_seq_one_letter_code
_entity_poly.pdbx_strand_id
1 'polypeptide(L)'
;METNMWPRSLRGCRERCLAGELSAAERRGQNMSSKSKFVGIIGVPFSKGQPRGGVEEGPAALRKAGLLEKLKEQECDVKDYGDVPFVDVPSDPPFQIVKNPRSVGKANEQLAGVVAEVKRQGRTSLVLGGDHRFPYVTSCMAVGSISGHARVHPDLCVIWVDAHTDINTPVTTTSGNLHGQPVSFLLKELKGKIPDLPGFSWVTPCISAKDIVYIGLRDVDPGEQKKRPIHLSFDVDGLDPSFTPATGTPVVGGLSYREGLYITEEIYKTGLLSGLDIMEVNPSLGKTPEEVTRTVNTAVAVTLACFGVAREGNHKPIDYLNPLK
;
A
#
# COMPACT_ATOMS: atom_id res chain seq x y z
N MET A 1 -5.00 -23.21 -26.64
CA MET A 1 -5.17 -21.76 -26.97
C MET A 1 -5.14 -21.02 -25.65
N GLU A 2 -3.95 -20.57 -25.24
CA GLU A 2 -3.82 -19.70 -24.06
C GLU A 2 -4.38 -18.34 -24.41
N THR A 3 -5.53 -18.00 -23.86
CA THR A 3 -6.10 -16.67 -23.97
C THR A 3 -5.23 -15.72 -23.14
N ASN A 4 -4.49 -14.87 -23.83
CA ASN A 4 -3.70 -13.77 -23.28
C ASN A 4 -4.60 -12.79 -22.51
N MET A 5 -4.75 -12.99 -21.20
CA MET A 5 -5.66 -12.25 -20.31
C MET A 5 -4.99 -11.03 -19.64
N TRP A 6 -3.81 -10.63 -20.12
CA TRP A 6 -3.13 -9.43 -19.63
C TRP A 6 -3.41 -8.22 -20.52
N PRO A 7 -3.68 -7.05 -19.96
CA PRO A 7 -3.48 -5.79 -20.66
C PRO A 7 -2.04 -5.73 -21.19
N ARG A 8 -1.82 -5.19 -22.38
CA ARG A 8 -0.47 -5.12 -23.00
C ARG A 8 0.58 -4.49 -22.09
N SER A 9 0.18 -3.55 -21.22
CA SER A 9 1.00 -2.90 -20.19
C SER A 9 1.60 -3.84 -19.14
N LEU A 10 0.87 -4.89 -18.74
CA LEU A 10 1.34 -5.85 -17.72
C LEU A 10 2.14 -7.01 -18.30
N ARG A 11 2.06 -7.30 -19.62
CA ARG A 11 2.84 -8.37 -20.26
C ARG A 11 4.35 -8.12 -20.20
N GLY A 12 4.76 -6.87 -20.42
CA GLY A 12 6.18 -6.50 -20.29
C GLY A 12 6.72 -6.62 -18.86
N CYS A 13 5.84 -6.62 -17.86
CA CYS A 13 6.19 -6.81 -16.45
C CYS A 13 6.61 -8.28 -16.18
N ARG A 14 5.84 -9.25 -16.69
CA ARG A 14 6.11 -10.68 -16.51
C ARG A 14 7.41 -11.12 -17.20
N GLU A 15 7.61 -10.73 -18.45
CA GLU A 15 8.77 -11.17 -19.23
C GLU A 15 10.08 -10.61 -18.69
N ARG A 16 10.08 -9.38 -18.15
CA ARG A 16 11.27 -8.75 -17.57
C ARG A 16 11.61 -9.21 -16.15
N CYS A 17 10.62 -9.63 -15.36
CA CYS A 17 10.86 -10.26 -14.06
C CYS A 17 11.45 -11.69 -14.20
N LEU A 18 11.16 -12.39 -15.29
CA LEU A 18 11.58 -13.78 -15.52
C LEU A 18 12.86 -13.91 -16.36
N ALA A 19 13.31 -12.87 -17.07
CA ALA A 19 14.46 -12.91 -17.97
C ALA A 19 15.84 -12.73 -17.30
N GLY A 20 15.93 -12.78 -15.97
CA GLY A 20 17.20 -12.90 -15.25
C GLY A 20 17.70 -14.34 -15.29
N GLU A 21 18.49 -14.72 -16.27
CA GLU A 21 19.18 -16.01 -16.29
C GLU A 21 20.10 -16.14 -15.07
N LEU A 22 19.67 -16.92 -14.09
CA LEU A 22 20.53 -17.40 -13.00
C LEU A 22 21.51 -18.43 -13.56
N SER A 23 22.81 -18.28 -13.21
CA SER A 23 23.81 -19.27 -13.57
C SER A 23 23.48 -20.65 -12.98
N ALA A 24 23.97 -21.74 -13.60
CA ALA A 24 23.73 -23.10 -13.14
C ALA A 24 24.23 -23.36 -11.70
N ALA A 25 25.14 -22.56 -11.18
CA ALA A 25 25.64 -22.61 -9.80
C ALA A 25 24.64 -21.99 -8.80
N GLU A 26 23.92 -20.94 -9.19
CA GLU A 26 22.90 -20.29 -8.34
C GLU A 26 21.62 -21.14 -8.24
N ARG A 27 21.35 -22.01 -9.23
CA ARG A 27 20.19 -22.93 -9.21
C ARG A 27 20.35 -24.10 -8.22
N ARG A 28 21.56 -24.44 -7.79
CA ARG A 28 21.81 -25.53 -6.82
C ARG A 28 21.78 -25.08 -5.36
N GLY A 29 21.73 -23.80 -5.07
CA GLY A 29 21.72 -23.25 -3.70
C GLY A 29 20.37 -22.80 -3.18
N GLN A 30 19.33 -22.76 -4.01
CA GLN A 30 17.97 -22.40 -3.58
C GLN A 30 17.17 -23.65 -3.25
N ASN A 31 17.61 -24.40 -2.24
CA ASN A 31 16.65 -25.04 -1.35
C ASN A 31 15.80 -23.88 -0.81
N MET A 32 14.51 -23.85 -1.08
CA MET A 32 13.55 -22.93 -0.50
C MET A 32 13.46 -23.24 1.02
N SER A 33 14.51 -22.90 1.74
CA SER A 33 14.42 -22.64 3.15
C SER A 33 13.37 -21.56 3.28
N SER A 34 12.25 -21.86 3.95
CA SER A 34 11.19 -20.93 4.31
C SER A 34 11.86 -19.75 5.00
N LYS A 35 12.19 -18.67 4.26
CA LYS A 35 12.66 -17.44 4.87
C LYS A 35 11.48 -17.00 5.71
N SER A 36 11.63 -17.06 7.04
CA SER A 36 10.61 -16.54 7.95
C SER A 36 10.31 -15.11 7.52
N LYS A 37 9.04 -14.87 7.21
CA LYS A 37 8.58 -13.57 6.73
C LYS A 37 8.51 -12.67 7.96
N PHE A 38 9.46 -11.77 8.12
CA PHE A 38 9.46 -10.83 9.22
C PHE A 38 8.54 -9.66 8.89
N VAL A 39 7.44 -9.52 9.63
CA VAL A 39 6.44 -8.47 9.44
C VAL A 39 6.41 -7.55 10.65
N GLY A 40 6.44 -6.24 10.43
CA GLY A 40 6.24 -5.23 11.45
C GLY A 40 4.93 -4.49 11.18
N ILE A 41 3.94 -4.64 12.07
CA ILE A 41 2.62 -4.01 11.95
C ILE A 41 2.64 -2.65 12.64
N ILE A 42 2.14 -1.62 11.97
CA ILE A 42 2.07 -0.25 12.46
C ILE A 42 0.64 0.24 12.24
N GLY A 43 -0.07 0.59 13.29
CA GLY A 43 -1.39 1.21 13.18
C GLY A 43 -1.28 2.72 13.03
N VAL A 44 -2.11 3.30 12.18
CA VAL A 44 -2.14 4.73 11.88
C VAL A 44 -3.58 5.25 12.02
N PRO A 45 -4.09 5.40 13.27
CA PRO A 45 -5.44 5.90 13.53
C PRO A 45 -5.48 7.42 13.38
N PHE A 46 -5.34 7.92 12.15
CA PHE A 46 -5.27 9.35 11.83
C PHE A 46 -6.42 9.74 10.89
N SER A 47 -7.06 10.90 11.13
CA SER A 47 -8.23 11.34 10.37
C SER A 47 -8.20 12.83 9.97
N LYS A 48 -7.16 13.61 10.34
CA LYS A 48 -7.11 15.06 10.07
C LYS A 48 -6.77 15.47 8.63
N GLY A 49 -6.40 14.54 7.77
CA GLY A 49 -6.20 14.79 6.33
C GLY A 49 -7.52 15.00 5.58
N GLN A 50 -8.65 14.78 6.23
CA GLN A 50 -9.99 14.75 5.68
C GLN A 50 -11.06 15.38 6.61
N PRO A 51 -12.27 15.68 6.07
CA PRO A 51 -13.33 16.36 6.85
C PRO A 51 -14.20 15.42 7.72
N ARG A 52 -14.08 14.07 7.63
CA ARG A 52 -14.97 13.13 8.36
C ARG A 52 -14.15 12.09 9.13
N GLY A 53 -14.53 11.80 10.38
CA GLY A 53 -13.96 10.77 11.22
C GLY A 53 -14.43 9.35 10.87
N GLY A 54 -13.88 8.34 11.56
CA GLY A 54 -14.24 6.91 11.49
C GLY A 54 -13.16 6.02 10.87
N VAL A 55 -12.28 6.53 10.04
CA VAL A 55 -11.14 5.79 9.46
C VAL A 55 -10.07 5.45 10.49
N GLU A 56 -9.98 6.23 11.55
CA GLU A 56 -9.14 5.95 12.70
C GLU A 56 -9.47 4.61 13.37
N GLU A 57 -10.66 4.06 13.10
CA GLU A 57 -11.06 2.72 13.56
C GLU A 57 -10.53 1.59 12.67
N GLY A 58 -10.03 1.89 11.46
CA GLY A 58 -9.54 0.91 10.49
C GLY A 58 -8.47 -0.03 11.07
N PRO A 59 -7.39 0.47 11.69
CA PRO A 59 -6.36 -0.38 12.29
C PRO A 59 -6.91 -1.33 13.35
N ALA A 60 -7.81 -0.85 14.21
CA ALA A 60 -8.45 -1.67 15.24
C ALA A 60 -9.38 -2.74 14.62
N ALA A 61 -10.14 -2.40 13.58
CA ALA A 61 -11.01 -3.33 12.88
C ALA A 61 -10.24 -4.48 12.21
N LEU A 62 -9.09 -4.18 11.56
CA LEU A 62 -8.23 -5.18 10.95
C LEU A 62 -7.60 -6.12 11.99
N ARG A 63 -7.15 -5.59 13.12
CA ARG A 63 -6.65 -6.40 14.24
C ARG A 63 -7.76 -7.28 14.81
N LYS A 64 -8.95 -6.73 15.05
CA LYS A 64 -10.13 -7.47 15.54
C LYS A 64 -10.57 -8.59 14.58
N ALA A 65 -10.35 -8.42 13.27
CA ALA A 65 -10.60 -9.46 12.27
C ALA A 65 -9.57 -10.60 12.28
N GLY A 66 -8.62 -10.58 13.23
CA GLY A 66 -7.62 -11.63 13.41
C GLY A 66 -6.45 -11.56 12.41
N LEU A 67 -6.14 -10.37 11.87
CA LEU A 67 -5.07 -10.22 10.89
C LEU A 67 -3.72 -10.74 11.41
N LEU A 68 -3.39 -10.46 12.68
CA LEU A 68 -2.11 -10.86 13.27
C LEU A 68 -1.98 -12.37 13.37
N GLU A 69 -3.03 -13.03 13.86
CA GLU A 69 -3.10 -14.48 14.02
C GLU A 69 -3.01 -15.18 12.66
N LYS A 70 -3.76 -14.68 11.70
CA LYS A 70 -3.75 -15.21 10.32
C LYS A 70 -2.38 -15.05 9.64
N LEU A 71 -1.65 -13.96 9.90
CA LEU A 71 -0.27 -13.80 9.41
C LEU A 71 0.68 -14.81 10.07
N LYS A 72 0.53 -15.07 11.38
CA LYS A 72 1.30 -16.10 12.08
C LYS A 72 1.02 -17.51 11.55
N GLU A 73 -0.25 -17.81 11.22
CA GLU A 73 -0.64 -19.06 10.56
C GLU A 73 0.04 -19.23 9.18
N GLN A 74 0.46 -18.13 8.53
CA GLN A 74 1.26 -18.14 7.31
C GLN A 74 2.78 -18.16 7.58
N GLU A 75 3.18 -18.62 8.77
CA GLU A 75 4.59 -18.70 9.18
C GLU A 75 5.31 -17.33 9.17
N CYS A 76 4.57 -16.23 9.34
CA CYS A 76 5.17 -14.92 9.50
C CYS A 76 5.63 -14.69 10.96
N ASP A 77 6.84 -14.21 11.12
CA ASP A 77 7.28 -13.61 12.39
C ASP A 77 6.67 -12.20 12.49
N VAL A 78 5.62 -12.06 13.26
CA VAL A 78 4.83 -10.84 13.39
C VAL A 78 5.20 -10.09 14.66
N LYS A 79 5.63 -8.83 14.51
CA LYS A 79 5.80 -7.87 15.60
C LYS A 79 4.83 -6.71 15.40
N ASP A 80 3.92 -6.52 16.34
CA ASP A 80 3.04 -5.35 16.36
C ASP A 80 3.72 -4.21 17.11
N TYR A 81 3.91 -3.08 16.44
CA TYR A 81 4.48 -1.86 17.01
C TYR A 81 3.40 -0.96 17.63
N GLY A 82 2.12 -1.40 17.57
CA GLY A 82 1.00 -0.63 18.06
C GLY A 82 0.59 0.50 17.12
N ASP A 83 -0.19 1.41 17.66
CA ASP A 83 -0.63 2.61 16.95
C ASP A 83 0.36 3.77 17.16
N VAL A 84 0.63 4.52 16.10
CA VAL A 84 1.49 5.71 16.19
C VAL A 84 0.81 6.76 17.06
N PRO A 85 1.43 7.21 18.15
CA PRO A 85 0.85 8.24 19.02
C PRO A 85 1.05 9.61 18.37
N PHE A 86 0.07 10.05 17.58
CA PHE A 86 0.16 11.33 16.90
C PHE A 86 0.07 12.50 17.85
N VAL A 87 1.00 13.46 17.67
CA VAL A 87 0.99 14.71 18.44
C VAL A 87 -0.12 15.59 17.92
N ASP A 88 -0.98 16.07 18.81
CA ASP A 88 -2.00 17.05 18.45
C ASP A 88 -1.37 18.42 18.13
N VAL A 89 -1.93 19.08 17.11
CA VAL A 89 -1.58 20.44 16.74
C VAL A 89 -2.80 21.31 17.02
N PRO A 90 -2.80 22.06 18.13
CA PRO A 90 -3.98 22.79 18.62
C PRO A 90 -4.49 23.86 17.67
N SER A 91 -3.60 24.45 16.85
CA SER A 91 -3.96 25.46 15.86
C SER A 91 -3.28 25.14 14.53
N ASP A 92 -4.07 24.79 13.54
CA ASP A 92 -3.61 24.42 12.19
C ASP A 92 -4.41 25.17 11.12
N PRO A 93 -4.19 26.51 10.98
CA PRO A 93 -4.88 27.27 9.96
C PRO A 93 -4.49 26.78 8.57
N PRO A 94 -5.43 26.83 7.61
CA PRO A 94 -5.15 26.47 6.23
C PRO A 94 -3.97 27.26 5.64
N PHE A 95 -3.19 26.60 4.80
CA PHE A 95 -2.22 27.26 3.93
C PHE A 95 -2.84 27.41 2.55
N GLN A 96 -3.19 28.64 2.18
CA GLN A 96 -4.08 28.93 1.05
C GLN A 96 -5.41 28.14 1.23
N ILE A 97 -5.71 27.18 0.35
CA ILE A 97 -6.89 26.32 0.49
C ILE A 97 -6.57 24.97 1.16
N VAL A 98 -5.28 24.65 1.39
CA VAL A 98 -4.84 23.37 1.94
C VAL A 98 -5.15 23.31 3.43
N LYS A 99 -5.90 22.31 3.84
CA LYS A 99 -6.41 22.12 5.20
C LYS A 99 -5.44 21.29 6.06
N ASN A 100 -5.34 21.65 7.33
CA ASN A 100 -4.56 20.91 8.35
C ASN A 100 -3.12 20.55 7.94
N PRO A 101 -2.35 21.45 7.28
CA PRO A 101 -1.05 21.06 6.73
C PRO A 101 -0.04 20.66 7.81
N ARG A 102 -0.04 21.33 8.97
CA ARG A 102 0.90 21.04 10.07
C ARG A 102 0.58 19.72 10.75
N SER A 103 -0.70 19.44 11.01
CA SER A 103 -1.16 18.17 11.61
C SER A 103 -0.78 16.99 10.73
N VAL A 104 -1.08 17.07 9.43
CA VAL A 104 -0.78 16.02 8.45
C VAL A 104 0.73 15.87 8.28
N GLY A 105 1.46 16.97 8.13
CA GLY A 105 2.91 16.93 7.97
C GLY A 105 3.62 16.30 9.19
N LYS A 106 3.21 16.67 10.41
CA LYS A 106 3.77 16.12 11.65
C LYS A 106 3.46 14.64 11.82
N ALA A 107 2.25 14.23 11.53
CA ALA A 107 1.85 12.81 11.58
C ALA A 107 2.69 11.96 10.61
N ASN A 108 2.88 12.44 9.38
CA ASN A 108 3.75 11.78 8.39
C ASN A 108 5.21 11.71 8.83
N GLU A 109 5.73 12.75 9.47
CA GLU A 109 7.11 12.75 10.02
C GLU A 109 7.28 11.66 11.07
N GLN A 110 6.30 11.53 11.98
CA GLN A 110 6.31 10.49 13.02
C GLN A 110 6.23 9.10 12.38
N LEU A 111 5.31 8.89 11.43
CA LEU A 111 5.19 7.62 10.73
C LEU A 111 6.47 7.26 9.98
N ALA A 112 7.09 8.21 9.28
CA ALA A 112 8.35 7.98 8.58
C ALA A 112 9.47 7.49 9.52
N GLY A 113 9.50 8.00 10.75
CA GLY A 113 10.42 7.53 11.79
C GLY A 113 10.18 6.07 12.16
N VAL A 114 8.93 5.70 12.43
CA VAL A 114 8.55 4.34 12.82
C VAL A 114 8.80 3.35 11.68
N VAL A 115 8.38 3.68 10.46
CA VAL A 115 8.61 2.82 9.28
C VAL A 115 10.11 2.60 9.04
N ALA A 116 10.93 3.66 9.10
CA ALA A 116 12.37 3.53 8.95
C ALA A 116 12.98 2.59 10.02
N GLU A 117 12.50 2.64 11.26
CA GLU A 117 12.95 1.75 12.32
C GLU A 117 12.56 0.29 12.06
N VAL A 118 11.32 0.04 11.65
CA VAL A 118 10.85 -1.30 11.25
C VAL A 118 11.70 -1.85 10.11
N LYS A 119 12.04 -1.01 9.13
CA LYS A 119 12.88 -1.40 7.98
C LYS A 119 14.32 -1.71 8.41
N ARG A 120 14.92 -0.91 9.33
CA ARG A 120 16.27 -1.20 9.86
C ARG A 120 16.34 -2.53 10.61
N GLN A 121 15.21 -2.97 11.21
CA GLN A 121 15.09 -4.28 11.84
C GLN A 121 14.90 -5.43 10.84
N GLY A 122 14.99 -5.17 9.53
CA GLY A 122 14.87 -6.17 8.46
C GLY A 122 13.44 -6.68 8.24
N ARG A 123 12.42 -5.99 8.76
CA ARG A 123 11.02 -6.39 8.64
C ARG A 123 10.36 -5.72 7.43
N THR A 124 9.42 -6.42 6.81
CA THR A 124 8.44 -5.80 5.92
C THR A 124 7.51 -4.93 6.76
N SER A 125 7.43 -3.64 6.47
CA SER A 125 6.49 -2.75 7.14
C SER A 125 5.08 -2.99 6.61
N LEU A 126 4.14 -3.26 7.50
CA LEU A 126 2.71 -3.33 7.23
C LEU A 126 2.04 -2.18 7.97
N VAL A 127 1.67 -1.15 7.24
CA VAL A 127 0.96 0.00 7.77
C VAL A 127 -0.54 -0.26 7.62
N LEU A 128 -1.22 -0.27 8.74
CA LEU A 128 -2.69 -0.33 8.79
C LEU A 128 -3.17 1.11 8.87
N GLY A 129 -3.65 1.63 7.75
CA GLY A 129 -3.97 3.04 7.61
C GLY A 129 -5.31 3.43 8.19
N GLY A 130 -5.42 4.71 8.46
CA GLY A 130 -6.63 5.44 8.72
C GLY A 130 -7.04 6.21 7.46
N ASP A 131 -6.85 7.47 7.48
CA ASP A 131 -7.40 8.56 6.67
C ASP A 131 -7.44 8.39 5.16
N HIS A 132 -8.69 8.23 4.68
CA HIS A 132 -9.12 8.28 3.28
C HIS A 132 -10.63 8.62 3.19
N ARG A 133 -11.06 9.82 2.85
CA ARG A 133 -12.48 10.04 2.50
C ARG A 133 -12.83 11.30 1.73
N PHE A 134 -13.53 11.13 0.63
CA PHE A 134 -14.31 11.89 -0.32
C PHE A 134 -13.70 11.93 -1.73
N PRO A 135 -14.48 12.16 -2.82
CA PRO A 135 -14.18 11.67 -4.16
C PRO A 135 -12.87 12.16 -4.82
N TYR A 136 -11.87 12.54 -4.05
CA TYR A 136 -10.54 12.97 -4.51
C TYR A 136 -9.47 12.70 -3.45
N VAL A 137 -9.45 11.50 -2.82
CA VAL A 137 -8.82 11.33 -1.52
C VAL A 137 -8.09 10.04 -1.38
N THR A 138 -6.78 10.03 -1.45
CA THR A 138 -5.99 8.92 -0.91
C THR A 138 -4.71 9.36 -0.23
N SER A 139 -4.29 8.58 0.79
CA SER A 139 -2.90 8.37 1.19
C SER A 139 -2.11 9.55 1.72
N CYS A 140 -2.71 10.52 2.42
CA CYS A 140 -1.86 11.53 3.05
C CYS A 140 -0.76 10.89 3.92
N MET A 141 -0.98 9.71 4.48
CA MET A 141 0.00 8.96 5.29
C MET A 141 1.03 8.19 4.46
N ALA A 142 0.81 7.97 3.15
CA ALA A 142 1.79 7.36 2.27
C ALA A 142 3.05 8.21 2.10
N VAL A 143 2.96 9.53 2.28
CA VAL A 143 4.16 10.39 2.34
C VAL A 143 5.10 9.92 3.44
N GLY A 144 4.57 9.63 4.63
CA GLY A 144 5.34 9.12 5.76
C GLY A 144 5.85 7.71 5.54
N SER A 145 4.99 6.79 5.10
CA SER A 145 5.38 5.38 4.94
C SER A 145 6.43 5.21 3.85
N ILE A 146 6.22 5.79 2.66
CA ILE A 146 7.17 5.71 1.54
C ILE A 146 8.47 6.45 1.86
N SER A 147 8.40 7.66 2.46
CA SER A 147 9.61 8.37 2.88
C SER A 147 10.40 7.59 3.92
N GLY A 148 9.72 6.98 4.90
CA GLY A 148 10.36 6.13 5.92
C GLY A 148 11.03 4.90 5.30
N HIS A 149 10.37 4.25 4.33
CA HIS A 149 10.93 3.14 3.58
C HIS A 149 12.15 3.57 2.75
N ALA A 150 12.06 4.68 2.04
CA ALA A 150 13.13 5.23 1.21
C ALA A 150 14.40 5.61 2.00
N ARG A 151 14.28 5.93 3.30
CA ARG A 151 15.44 6.18 4.18
C ARG A 151 16.34 4.96 4.35
N VAL A 152 15.80 3.76 4.14
CA VAL A 152 16.52 2.49 4.28
C VAL A 152 16.76 1.84 2.91
N HIS A 153 15.83 1.99 1.99
CA HIS A 153 15.88 1.46 0.62
C HIS A 153 15.65 2.59 -0.38
N PRO A 154 16.69 3.38 -0.73
CA PRO A 154 16.56 4.57 -1.58
C PRO A 154 16.27 4.25 -3.06
N ASP A 155 16.36 2.99 -3.45
CA ASP A 155 16.12 2.45 -4.79
C ASP A 155 14.77 1.73 -4.91
N LEU A 156 13.86 1.93 -3.95
CA LEU A 156 12.53 1.31 -3.99
C LEU A 156 11.74 1.72 -5.24
N CYS A 157 10.85 0.85 -5.67
CA CYS A 157 9.77 1.21 -6.59
C CYS A 157 8.43 1.18 -5.84
N VAL A 158 7.47 1.94 -6.33
CA VAL A 158 6.13 2.04 -5.74
C VAL A 158 5.12 1.44 -6.71
N ILE A 159 4.26 0.55 -6.21
CA ILE A 159 3.05 0.13 -6.91
C ILE A 159 1.89 0.79 -6.16
N TRP A 160 1.16 1.63 -6.87
CA TRP A 160 0.04 2.41 -6.36
C TRP A 160 -1.26 1.82 -6.90
N VAL A 161 -2.00 1.12 -6.04
CA VAL A 161 -3.30 0.53 -6.39
C VAL A 161 -4.38 1.42 -5.85
N ASP A 162 -5.08 2.11 -6.73
CA ASP A 162 -6.01 3.19 -6.38
C ASP A 162 -6.89 3.56 -7.57
N ALA A 163 -8.09 4.07 -7.31
CA ALA A 163 -8.93 4.71 -8.31
C ALA A 163 -8.35 6.08 -8.77
N HIS A 164 -7.48 6.70 -7.98
CA HIS A 164 -6.97 8.06 -8.13
C HIS A 164 -5.45 8.11 -8.31
N THR A 165 -4.94 9.21 -8.87
CA THR A 165 -3.50 9.38 -9.08
C THR A 165 -2.79 10.02 -7.88
N ASP A 166 -3.51 10.76 -7.07
CA ASP A 166 -3.04 11.53 -5.89
C ASP A 166 -1.81 12.42 -6.12
N ILE A 167 -1.73 12.96 -7.34
CA ILE A 167 -0.59 13.78 -7.79
C ILE A 167 -0.89 15.28 -7.80
N ASN A 168 -2.05 15.70 -7.25
CA ASN A 168 -2.33 17.10 -7.10
C ASN A 168 -1.24 17.80 -6.25
N THR A 169 -0.98 19.05 -6.55
CA THR A 169 -0.09 19.89 -5.75
C THR A 169 -0.93 20.87 -4.91
N PRO A 170 -0.35 21.55 -3.92
CA PRO A 170 -1.03 22.63 -3.18
C PRO A 170 -1.63 23.74 -4.06
N VAL A 171 -1.12 23.90 -5.29
CA VAL A 171 -1.59 24.91 -6.24
C VAL A 171 -2.56 24.39 -7.28
N THR A 172 -2.65 23.07 -7.48
CA THR A 172 -3.58 22.44 -8.45
C THR A 172 -4.82 21.84 -7.79
N THR A 173 -4.75 21.56 -6.48
CA THR A 173 -5.89 21.01 -5.75
C THR A 173 -7.08 21.95 -5.76
N THR A 174 -8.27 21.42 -6.01
CA THR A 174 -9.54 22.18 -5.94
C THR A 174 -10.22 22.02 -4.59
N SER A 175 -9.92 20.95 -3.85
CA SER A 175 -10.54 20.65 -2.55
C SER A 175 -9.74 21.17 -1.35
N GLY A 176 -8.44 21.42 -1.52
CA GLY A 176 -7.52 21.77 -0.45
C GLY A 176 -7.19 20.61 0.52
N ASN A 177 -7.64 19.39 0.21
CA ASN A 177 -7.37 18.24 1.05
C ASN A 177 -6.03 17.60 0.66
N LEU A 178 -5.22 17.19 1.64
CA LEU A 178 -3.85 16.70 1.42
C LEU A 178 -3.76 15.27 0.89
N HIS A 179 -4.80 14.50 1.01
CA HIS A 179 -4.84 13.13 0.58
C HIS A 179 -4.75 12.96 -0.97
N GLY A 180 -5.30 13.86 -1.76
CA GLY A 180 -5.13 13.86 -3.22
C GLY A 180 -3.78 14.40 -3.69
N GLN A 181 -2.79 14.56 -2.80
CA GLN A 181 -1.53 15.25 -3.09
C GLN A 181 -0.26 14.42 -2.77
N PRO A 182 -0.31 13.27 -2.08
CA PRO A 182 0.88 12.62 -1.51
C PRO A 182 1.95 12.31 -2.54
N VAL A 183 1.57 11.82 -3.70
CA VAL A 183 2.54 11.47 -4.75
C VAL A 183 3.32 12.69 -5.22
N SER A 184 2.70 13.88 -5.24
CA SER A 184 3.39 15.10 -5.65
C SER A 184 4.57 15.46 -4.74
N PHE A 185 4.45 15.23 -3.42
CA PHE A 185 5.53 15.47 -2.45
C PHE A 185 6.68 14.46 -2.56
N LEU A 186 6.40 13.28 -3.08
CA LEU A 186 7.38 12.19 -3.19
C LEU A 186 8.21 12.24 -4.49
N LEU A 187 7.68 12.90 -5.54
CA LEU A 187 8.30 12.91 -6.87
C LEU A 187 9.49 13.89 -6.97
N LYS A 188 10.65 13.35 -7.34
CA LYS A 188 11.88 14.12 -7.59
C LYS A 188 11.71 15.17 -8.69
N GLU A 189 10.89 14.90 -9.69
CA GLU A 189 10.59 15.77 -10.82
C GLU A 189 9.80 17.03 -10.43
N LEU A 190 9.14 17.00 -9.25
CA LEU A 190 8.39 18.11 -8.70
C LEU A 190 9.16 18.89 -7.62
N LYS A 191 10.39 18.50 -7.31
CA LYS A 191 11.25 19.19 -6.36
C LYS A 191 11.43 20.65 -6.77
N GLY A 192 11.15 21.57 -5.84
CA GLY A 192 11.23 23.03 -6.07
C GLY A 192 10.10 23.61 -6.94
N LYS A 193 9.13 22.79 -7.37
CA LYS A 193 7.93 23.24 -8.09
C LYS A 193 6.68 23.28 -7.22
N ILE A 194 6.75 22.69 -6.04
CA ILE A 194 5.69 22.70 -5.02
C ILE A 194 6.07 23.78 -3.99
N PRO A 195 5.14 24.65 -3.57
CA PRO A 195 5.41 25.63 -2.54
C PRO A 195 5.72 24.92 -1.21
N ASP A 196 6.56 25.57 -0.38
CA ASP A 196 6.86 25.09 0.96
C ASP A 196 5.59 25.07 1.82
N LEU A 197 5.09 23.84 2.07
CA LEU A 197 3.89 23.64 2.85
C LEU A 197 4.26 23.52 4.33
N PRO A 198 3.60 24.29 5.24
CA PRO A 198 3.85 24.20 6.66
C PRO A 198 3.69 22.76 7.19
N GLY A 199 4.68 22.26 7.93
CA GLY A 199 4.71 20.88 8.43
C GLY A 199 5.38 19.88 7.51
N PHE A 200 5.70 20.23 6.26
CA PHE A 200 6.30 19.32 5.26
C PHE A 200 7.80 19.56 5.00
N SER A 201 8.44 20.47 5.72
CA SER A 201 9.87 20.81 5.53
C SER A 201 10.83 19.61 5.68
N TRP A 202 10.41 18.55 6.37
CA TRP A 202 11.17 17.31 6.55
C TRP A 202 11.11 16.40 5.31
N VAL A 203 10.15 16.60 4.41
CA VAL A 203 9.93 15.74 3.24
C VAL A 203 11.02 16.02 2.20
N THR A 204 11.70 14.95 1.81
CA THR A 204 12.62 14.98 0.66
C THR A 204 12.05 14.08 -0.42
N PRO A 205 11.76 14.59 -1.63
CA PRO A 205 11.29 13.77 -2.73
C PRO A 205 12.22 12.59 -2.97
N CYS A 206 11.68 11.36 -2.93
CA CYS A 206 12.49 10.14 -2.85
C CYS A 206 12.26 9.17 -4.02
N ILE A 207 11.18 9.31 -4.80
CA ILE A 207 10.88 8.49 -5.97
C ILE A 207 10.92 9.33 -7.26
N SER A 208 11.24 8.69 -8.39
CA SER A 208 11.08 9.31 -9.71
C SER A 208 9.80 8.80 -10.37
N ALA A 209 9.22 9.55 -11.29
CA ALA A 209 8.01 9.16 -12.00
C ALA A 209 8.12 7.78 -12.69
N LYS A 210 9.31 7.39 -13.13
CA LYS A 210 9.61 6.07 -13.71
C LYS A 210 9.65 4.93 -12.66
N ASP A 211 9.63 5.25 -11.39
CA ASP A 211 9.75 4.31 -10.27
C ASP A 211 8.40 4.04 -9.59
N ILE A 212 7.32 4.65 -10.10
CA ILE A 212 5.94 4.41 -9.65
C ILE A 212 5.12 3.78 -10.76
N VAL A 213 4.34 2.76 -10.40
CA VAL A 213 3.36 2.10 -11.28
C VAL A 213 1.99 2.22 -10.65
N TYR A 214 1.04 2.73 -11.40
CA TYR A 214 -0.35 2.80 -10.98
C TYR A 214 -1.14 1.60 -11.48
N ILE A 215 -1.99 1.01 -10.63
CA ILE A 215 -2.92 -0.05 -10.98
C ILE A 215 -4.32 0.36 -10.50
N GLY A 216 -5.32 0.13 -11.35
CA GLY A 216 -6.69 0.57 -11.08
C GLY A 216 -7.04 1.88 -11.77
N LEU A 217 -6.01 2.61 -12.25
CA LEU A 217 -6.21 3.72 -13.18
C LEU A 217 -6.64 3.19 -14.55
N ARG A 218 -7.37 4.02 -15.28
CA ARG A 218 -7.89 3.65 -16.60
C ARG A 218 -6.94 3.95 -17.76
N ASP A 219 -5.69 4.40 -17.46
CA ASP A 219 -4.65 4.64 -18.48
C ASP A 219 -3.23 4.67 -17.86
N VAL A 220 -2.27 3.86 -18.38
CA VAL A 220 -0.89 3.73 -17.84
C VAL A 220 0.15 3.42 -18.92
N ASP A 221 1.33 4.03 -18.81
CA ASP A 221 2.52 3.84 -19.67
C ASP A 221 3.60 2.94 -19.01
N PRO A 222 4.31 2.02 -19.72
CA PRO A 222 5.23 1.06 -19.12
C PRO A 222 6.64 1.60 -18.91
N GLY A 223 7.17 1.53 -17.69
CA GLY A 223 8.55 1.87 -17.32
C GLY A 223 9.48 0.66 -17.13
N GLU A 224 10.80 0.85 -17.31
CA GLU A 224 11.85 -0.18 -17.21
C GLU A 224 12.00 -0.78 -15.82
N GLN A 225 12.18 -2.13 -15.73
CA GLN A 225 12.25 -2.86 -14.45
C GLN A 225 13.67 -3.29 -14.09
N LYS A 226 14.11 -2.89 -12.89
CA LYS A 226 15.22 -3.49 -12.15
C LYS A 226 14.64 -4.22 -10.94
N LYS A 227 15.28 -5.32 -10.47
CA LYS A 227 14.90 -5.98 -9.19
C LYS A 227 15.16 -5.00 -8.05
N ARG A 228 14.09 -4.43 -7.49
CA ARG A 228 14.13 -3.42 -6.43
C ARG A 228 13.14 -3.80 -5.33
N PRO A 229 13.38 -3.39 -4.06
CA PRO A 229 12.36 -3.51 -3.03
C PRO A 229 11.05 -2.87 -3.47
N ILE A 230 9.95 -3.60 -3.33
CA ILE A 230 8.62 -3.15 -3.70
C ILE A 230 7.94 -2.57 -2.45
N HIS A 231 7.44 -1.35 -2.57
CA HIS A 231 6.45 -0.79 -1.66
C HIS A 231 5.09 -0.82 -2.35
N LEU A 232 4.17 -1.64 -1.84
CA LEU A 232 2.79 -1.68 -2.31
C LEU A 232 1.94 -0.74 -1.46
N SER A 233 1.38 0.29 -2.05
CA SER A 233 0.30 1.07 -1.44
C SER A 233 -1.03 0.61 -2.03
N PHE A 234 -1.85 -0.05 -1.21
CA PHE A 234 -3.12 -0.63 -1.63
C PHE A 234 -4.27 0.09 -0.94
N ASP A 235 -5.00 0.86 -1.74
CA ASP A 235 -6.28 1.41 -1.36
C ASP A 235 -7.39 0.41 -1.64
N VAL A 236 -8.28 0.18 -0.66
CA VAL A 236 -9.40 -0.74 -0.87
C VAL A 236 -10.47 -0.16 -1.79
N ASP A 237 -10.49 1.15 -2.04
CA ASP A 237 -11.39 1.77 -3.02
C ASP A 237 -10.96 1.55 -4.48
N GLY A 238 -9.73 1.09 -4.71
CA GLY A 238 -9.31 0.57 -6.01
C GLY A 238 -10.11 -0.66 -6.44
N LEU A 239 -10.72 -1.38 -5.48
CA LEU A 239 -11.68 -2.45 -5.75
C LEU A 239 -13.08 -1.87 -6.00
N ASP A 240 -13.91 -2.65 -6.72
CA ASP A 240 -15.30 -2.29 -6.94
C ASP A 240 -16.07 -2.26 -5.61
N PRO A 241 -16.99 -1.29 -5.39
CA PRO A 241 -17.78 -1.16 -4.17
C PRO A 241 -18.62 -2.38 -3.80
N SER A 242 -18.83 -3.30 -4.73
CA SER A 242 -19.46 -4.60 -4.44
C SER A 242 -18.63 -5.46 -3.49
N PHE A 243 -17.32 -5.21 -3.38
CA PHE A 243 -16.38 -5.92 -2.50
C PHE A 243 -15.97 -5.11 -1.29
N THR A 244 -15.83 -3.80 -1.44
CA THR A 244 -15.35 -2.87 -0.41
C THR A 244 -16.28 -1.68 -0.22
N PRO A 245 -17.56 -1.91 0.16
CA PRO A 245 -18.54 -0.82 0.29
C PRO A 245 -18.26 0.12 1.47
N ALA A 246 -17.60 -0.34 2.55
CA ALA A 246 -17.26 0.46 3.72
C ALA A 246 -15.89 1.15 3.52
N THR A 247 -15.82 2.00 2.51
CA THR A 247 -14.67 2.85 2.17
C THR A 247 -15.12 4.28 1.89
N GLY A 248 -14.18 5.21 1.85
CA GLY A 248 -14.48 6.64 1.73
C GLY A 248 -15.07 7.03 0.38
N THR A 249 -14.50 6.54 -0.69
CA THR A 249 -14.74 6.98 -2.07
C THR A 249 -15.02 5.83 -3.03
N PRO A 250 -16.07 5.06 -2.79
CA PRO A 250 -16.38 3.93 -3.65
C PRO A 250 -16.72 4.41 -5.07
N VAL A 251 -15.94 3.94 -6.06
CA VAL A 251 -16.16 4.22 -7.49
C VAL A 251 -16.52 2.93 -8.21
N VAL A 252 -17.68 2.92 -8.86
CA VAL A 252 -18.16 1.76 -9.64
C VAL A 252 -17.22 1.48 -10.81
N GLY A 253 -17.00 0.19 -11.11
CA GLY A 253 -16.12 -0.25 -12.19
C GLY A 253 -14.66 -0.38 -11.74
N GLY A 254 -14.41 -0.51 -10.43
CA GLY A 254 -13.11 -0.84 -9.86
C GLY A 254 -12.68 -2.28 -10.16
N LEU A 255 -11.50 -2.65 -9.63
CA LEU A 255 -10.98 -4.01 -9.73
C LEU A 255 -11.94 -4.99 -9.07
N SER A 256 -12.12 -6.15 -9.67
CA SER A 256 -12.81 -7.25 -9.03
C SER A 256 -11.98 -7.83 -7.88
N TYR A 257 -12.62 -8.52 -6.95
CA TYR A 257 -11.95 -9.24 -5.88
C TYR A 257 -10.84 -10.18 -6.39
N ARG A 258 -11.10 -10.86 -7.52
CA ARG A 258 -10.10 -11.76 -8.13
C ARG A 258 -8.90 -11.04 -8.70
N GLU A 259 -9.11 -9.87 -9.31
CA GLU A 259 -8.01 -9.06 -9.84
C GLU A 259 -7.15 -8.48 -8.71
N GLY A 260 -7.77 -7.98 -7.64
CA GLY A 260 -7.06 -7.50 -6.46
C GLY A 260 -6.19 -8.60 -5.83
N LEU A 261 -6.74 -9.79 -5.60
CA LEU A 261 -5.95 -10.92 -5.08
C LEU A 261 -4.86 -11.36 -6.05
N TYR A 262 -5.14 -11.39 -7.36
CA TYR A 262 -4.16 -11.78 -8.35
C TYR A 262 -2.94 -10.85 -8.36
N ILE A 263 -3.17 -9.53 -8.27
CA ILE A 263 -2.10 -8.52 -8.20
C ILE A 263 -1.21 -8.81 -6.98
N THR A 264 -1.81 -9.01 -5.82
CA THR A 264 -1.08 -9.22 -4.57
C THR A 264 -0.35 -10.57 -4.53
N GLU A 265 -0.93 -11.61 -5.09
CA GLU A 265 -0.27 -12.92 -5.29
C GLU A 265 0.96 -12.81 -6.22
N GLU A 266 0.85 -12.07 -7.34
CA GLU A 266 1.97 -11.87 -8.25
C GLU A 266 3.10 -11.04 -7.60
N ILE A 267 2.75 -10.03 -6.78
CA ILE A 267 3.74 -9.29 -5.99
C ILE A 267 4.44 -10.22 -5.01
N TYR A 268 3.70 -11.08 -4.29
CA TYR A 268 4.29 -12.09 -3.41
C TYR A 268 5.30 -13.00 -4.13
N LYS A 269 4.93 -13.51 -5.32
CA LYS A 269 5.79 -14.39 -6.12
C LYS A 269 7.10 -13.73 -6.53
N THR A 270 7.19 -12.41 -6.57
CA THR A 270 8.45 -11.70 -6.84
C THR A 270 9.48 -11.88 -5.74
N GLY A 271 9.05 -12.14 -4.50
CA GLY A 271 9.90 -12.16 -3.31
C GLY A 271 10.50 -10.79 -2.95
N LEU A 272 10.02 -9.70 -3.55
CA LEU A 272 10.58 -8.35 -3.43
C LEU A 272 9.73 -7.42 -2.54
N LEU A 273 8.56 -7.88 -2.07
CA LEU A 273 7.71 -7.05 -1.20
C LEU A 273 8.48 -6.65 0.07
N SER A 274 8.57 -5.38 0.31
CA SER A 274 9.38 -4.78 1.38
C SER A 274 8.59 -3.79 2.23
N GLY A 275 7.51 -3.23 1.70
CA GLY A 275 6.54 -2.40 2.39
C GLY A 275 5.15 -2.62 1.81
N LEU A 276 4.14 -2.53 2.66
CA LEU A 276 2.73 -2.65 2.31
C LEU A 276 1.93 -1.67 3.14
N ASP A 277 1.13 -0.86 2.49
CA ASP A 277 0.10 -0.03 3.09
C ASP A 277 -1.26 -0.61 2.70
N ILE A 278 -2.15 -0.85 3.66
CA ILE A 278 -3.56 -1.17 3.45
C ILE A 278 -4.37 0.01 3.95
N MET A 279 -5.04 0.67 3.04
CA MET A 279 -5.66 1.96 3.27
C MET A 279 -7.18 1.89 3.05
N GLU A 280 -7.92 2.85 3.59
CA GLU A 280 -9.36 3.12 3.39
C GLU A 280 -10.36 2.11 3.97
N VAL A 281 -9.96 1.22 4.80
CA VAL A 281 -10.93 0.44 5.58
C VAL A 281 -11.61 1.36 6.59
N ASN A 282 -12.87 1.71 6.33
CA ASN A 282 -13.65 2.61 7.19
C ASN A 282 -14.93 1.93 7.72
N PRO A 283 -14.86 1.31 8.91
CA PRO A 283 -16.02 0.62 9.49
C PRO A 283 -17.23 1.52 9.70
N SER A 284 -17.04 2.82 9.93
CA SER A 284 -18.13 3.77 10.19
C SER A 284 -18.99 4.09 8.96
N LEU A 285 -18.55 3.66 7.77
CA LEU A 285 -19.23 3.94 6.50
C LEU A 285 -20.06 2.79 5.96
N GLY A 286 -19.90 1.60 6.48
CA GLY A 286 -20.78 0.50 6.15
C GLY A 286 -22.22 0.85 6.56
N LYS A 287 -23.15 0.75 5.62
CA LYS A 287 -24.57 0.97 5.88
C LYS A 287 -25.16 -0.15 6.71
N THR A 288 -24.54 -1.33 6.66
CA THR A 288 -24.91 -2.51 7.43
C THR A 288 -23.66 -3.18 8.01
N PRO A 289 -23.79 -3.99 9.07
CA PRO A 289 -22.67 -4.78 9.60
C PRO A 289 -22.03 -5.71 8.56
N GLU A 290 -22.80 -6.20 7.59
CA GLU A 290 -22.32 -7.07 6.52
C GLU A 290 -21.41 -6.31 5.56
N GLU A 291 -21.73 -5.05 5.24
CA GLU A 291 -20.87 -4.18 4.42
C GLU A 291 -19.52 -3.91 5.09
N VAL A 292 -19.54 -3.64 6.39
CA VAL A 292 -18.31 -3.47 7.18
C VAL A 292 -17.49 -4.77 7.16
N THR A 293 -18.14 -5.89 7.49
CA THR A 293 -17.48 -7.21 7.51
C THR A 293 -16.89 -7.57 6.16
N ARG A 294 -17.59 -7.30 5.08
CA ARG A 294 -17.12 -7.55 3.71
C ARG A 294 -15.86 -6.76 3.41
N THR A 295 -15.85 -5.46 3.68
CA THR A 295 -14.69 -4.59 3.42
C THR A 295 -13.48 -5.03 4.25
N VAL A 296 -13.67 -5.26 5.56
CA VAL A 296 -12.59 -5.71 6.46
C VAL A 296 -12.03 -7.07 6.00
N ASN A 297 -12.89 -8.04 5.68
CA ASN A 297 -12.45 -9.36 5.24
C ASN A 297 -11.72 -9.29 3.88
N THR A 298 -12.15 -8.42 2.97
CA THR A 298 -11.48 -8.20 1.69
C THR A 298 -10.09 -7.60 1.91
N ALA A 299 -9.95 -6.59 2.77
CA ALA A 299 -8.65 -6.02 3.12
C ALA A 299 -7.72 -7.04 3.77
N VAL A 300 -8.25 -7.88 4.66
CA VAL A 300 -7.49 -8.99 5.28
C VAL A 300 -7.04 -9.98 4.20
N ALA A 301 -7.91 -10.38 3.28
CA ALA A 301 -7.58 -11.34 2.22
C ALA A 301 -6.50 -10.81 1.28
N VAL A 302 -6.59 -9.54 0.85
CA VAL A 302 -5.58 -8.84 0.05
C VAL A 302 -4.23 -8.82 0.79
N THR A 303 -4.25 -8.49 2.08
CA THR A 303 -3.04 -8.50 2.90
C THR A 303 -2.42 -9.89 2.94
N LEU A 304 -3.21 -10.92 3.25
CA LEU A 304 -2.72 -12.30 3.36
C LEU A 304 -2.15 -12.82 2.03
N ALA A 305 -2.74 -12.44 0.89
CA ALA A 305 -2.23 -12.80 -0.42
C ALA A 305 -0.83 -12.22 -0.68
N CYS A 306 -0.55 -11.01 -0.17
CA CYS A 306 0.81 -10.43 -0.18
C CYS A 306 1.83 -11.25 0.62
N PHE A 307 1.38 -12.12 1.52
CA PHE A 307 2.21 -12.98 2.37
C PHE A 307 2.07 -14.48 2.07
N GLY A 308 1.43 -14.84 0.95
CA GLY A 308 1.48 -16.17 0.35
C GLY A 308 0.23 -17.02 0.53
N VAL A 309 -0.88 -16.45 0.97
CA VAL A 309 -2.17 -17.12 0.87
C VAL A 309 -2.63 -17.10 -0.60
N ALA A 310 -2.69 -18.27 -1.23
CA ALA A 310 -3.19 -18.40 -2.58
C ALA A 310 -4.71 -18.59 -2.61
N ARG A 311 -5.36 -18.11 -3.66
CA ARG A 311 -6.81 -18.26 -3.88
C ARG A 311 -7.28 -19.71 -3.95
N GLU A 312 -6.39 -20.62 -4.32
CA GLU A 312 -6.67 -22.04 -4.47
C GLU A 312 -6.64 -22.81 -3.14
N GLY A 313 -6.44 -22.11 -2.04
CA GLY A 313 -6.24 -22.69 -0.72
C GLY A 313 -4.79 -23.14 -0.49
N ASN A 314 -4.48 -23.54 0.75
CA ASN A 314 -3.16 -24.03 1.13
C ASN A 314 -2.95 -25.48 0.68
N HIS A 315 -3.08 -25.74 -0.62
CA HIS A 315 -2.67 -27.02 -1.17
C HIS A 315 -1.14 -27.07 -1.19
N LYS A 316 -0.57 -28.08 -0.56
CA LYS A 316 0.84 -28.42 -0.83
C LYS A 316 0.93 -28.61 -2.34
N PRO A 317 1.96 -28.05 -3.01
CA PRO A 317 2.14 -28.25 -4.43
C PRO A 317 2.10 -29.77 -4.72
N ILE A 318 1.06 -30.23 -5.38
CA ILE A 318 1.03 -31.59 -5.90
C ILE A 318 1.97 -31.56 -7.08
N ASP A 319 3.06 -32.31 -7.00
CA ASP A 319 3.92 -32.54 -8.15
C ASP A 319 3.14 -33.38 -9.16
N TYR A 320 2.46 -32.72 -10.08
CA TYR A 320 1.68 -33.34 -11.14
C TYR A 320 2.54 -34.22 -12.09
N LEU A 321 3.87 -34.03 -12.05
CA LEU A 321 4.81 -34.82 -12.83
C LEU A 321 5.24 -36.12 -12.08
N ASN A 322 5.05 -36.17 -10.75
CA ASN A 322 5.38 -37.32 -9.90
C ASN A 322 4.32 -37.50 -8.78
N PRO A 323 3.07 -37.85 -9.11
CA PRO A 323 1.96 -37.91 -8.16
C PRO A 323 2.05 -39.04 -7.11
N LEU A 324 3.09 -39.88 -7.13
CA LEU A 324 3.26 -41.08 -6.31
C LEU A 324 4.53 -41.06 -5.44
N LYS A 325 5.07 -39.92 -5.10
CA LYS A 325 6.14 -39.80 -4.08
C LYS A 325 5.63 -39.24 -2.78
#